data_74787e0e2cb5c6dd2ff80b375eeb5535
#
_entry.id   74787e0e2cb5c6dd2ff80b375eeb5535
#
_cell.length_a   1.000
_cell.length_b   1.000
_cell.length_c   1.000
_cell.angle_alpha   90.00
_cell.angle_beta   90.00
_cell.angle_gamma   90.00
#
_symmetry.space_group_name_H-M   'P 1'
#
loop_
_entity.id
_entity.type
_entity.pdbx_description
1 polymer ?
#
loop_
_entity_poly.entity_id
_entity_poly.type
_entity_poly.pdbx_seq_one_letter_code
_entity_poly.pdbx_strand_id
1 'polypeptide(L)'
;RAVLEPLGGHGPQKLLTEFAGRIAAGETDAVLLLGSENGSTLRHFRKRDTKPDHSEHVGGQLEDRGYGFEQYIDEITVSHGMTGAPVQYGLLENARRGRLGLGVAEYRRRMAELFAPFSKVAAKNPFSSSPVERSVDEILTVTDDNRMICDPYPRLLVARDQVNQGAAALLMSVAAARKLAVPEDNWVYLHGHADLVEQAFLDRADLSASPATALAAQEALRVAGLGIADIATFDLYSCFPFPVFTFCDVTGLATDDPRGLTLTGGLPYFGGPGNSYSLHGIAETVN
;
A
#
# COMPACT_ATOMS: atom_id res chain seq x y z
N ARG A 1 -10.59 24.50 -0.22
CA ARG A 1 -10.67 23.65 0.97
C ARG A 1 -9.72 22.46 0.77
N ALA A 2 -8.97 22.11 1.81
CA ALA A 2 -8.12 20.92 1.85
C ALA A 2 -8.60 19.99 2.97
N VAL A 3 -8.36 18.70 2.80
CA VAL A 3 -8.60 17.66 3.82
C VAL A 3 -7.29 16.94 4.06
N LEU A 4 -6.88 16.83 5.31
CA LEU A 4 -5.74 16.00 5.74
C LEU A 4 -6.27 14.73 6.37
N GLU A 5 -5.98 13.59 5.72
CA GLU A 5 -6.40 12.27 6.15
C GLU A 5 -5.45 11.71 7.21
N PRO A 6 -5.94 10.99 8.23
CA PRO A 6 -5.12 10.33 9.21
C PRO A 6 -4.14 9.30 8.64
N LEU A 7 -3.19 8.90 9.47
CA LEU A 7 -2.20 7.87 9.14
C LEU A 7 -2.88 6.55 8.71
N GLY A 8 -2.47 6.02 7.56
CA GLY A 8 -2.95 4.72 7.08
C GLY A 8 -2.62 4.46 5.62
N GLY A 9 -2.08 3.29 5.30
CA GLY A 9 -1.75 2.90 3.92
C GLY A 9 -2.97 2.86 2.98
N HIS A 10 -4.17 2.79 3.53
CA HIS A 10 -5.44 2.84 2.81
C HIS A 10 -5.97 4.27 2.58
N GLY A 11 -5.35 5.29 3.20
CA GLY A 11 -5.84 6.67 3.17
C GLY A 11 -6.16 7.21 1.77
N PRO A 12 -5.28 7.09 0.77
CA PRO A 12 -5.59 7.53 -0.59
C PRO A 12 -6.79 6.82 -1.21
N GLN A 13 -6.96 5.51 -1.00
CA GLN A 13 -8.12 4.76 -1.49
C GLN A 13 -9.41 5.25 -0.82
N LYS A 14 -9.39 5.45 0.49
CA LYS A 14 -10.52 5.99 1.24
C LYS A 14 -10.93 7.38 0.77
N LEU A 15 -9.96 8.27 0.56
CA LEU A 15 -10.22 9.60 -0.01
C LEU A 15 -10.79 9.52 -1.43
N LEU A 16 -10.28 8.61 -2.27
CA LEU A 16 -10.80 8.39 -3.61
C LEU A 16 -12.30 8.01 -3.55
N THR A 17 -12.65 7.04 -2.71
CA THR A 17 -14.02 6.58 -2.52
C THR A 17 -14.92 7.70 -2.00
N GLU A 18 -14.49 8.40 -0.93
CA GLU A 18 -15.25 9.50 -0.33
C GLU A 18 -15.53 10.59 -1.36
N PHE A 19 -14.50 11.07 -2.03
CA PHE A 19 -14.66 12.19 -2.96
C PHE A 19 -15.34 11.80 -4.28
N ALA A 20 -15.22 10.56 -4.73
CA ALA A 20 -16.05 10.05 -5.82
C ALA A 20 -17.53 10.08 -5.46
N GLY A 21 -17.89 9.68 -4.24
CA GLY A 21 -19.26 9.80 -3.71
C GLY A 21 -19.76 11.24 -3.65
N ARG A 22 -18.92 12.19 -3.18
CA ARG A 22 -19.26 13.62 -3.11
C ARG A 22 -19.42 14.26 -4.49
N ILE A 23 -18.61 13.85 -5.47
CA ILE A 23 -18.77 14.28 -6.87
C ILE A 23 -20.08 13.71 -7.44
N ALA A 24 -20.40 12.45 -7.19
CA ALA A 24 -21.66 11.84 -7.61
C ALA A 24 -22.89 12.51 -6.99
N ALA A 25 -22.78 12.97 -5.73
CA ALA A 25 -23.83 13.73 -5.05
C ALA A 25 -23.93 15.20 -5.52
N GLY A 26 -23.03 15.66 -6.38
CA GLY A 26 -23.02 17.06 -6.85
C GLY A 26 -22.50 18.08 -5.83
N GLU A 27 -21.82 17.62 -4.78
CA GLU A 27 -21.25 18.49 -3.74
C GLU A 27 -19.95 19.20 -4.21
N THR A 28 -19.26 18.63 -5.17
CA THR A 28 -18.06 19.19 -5.80
C THR A 28 -17.90 18.63 -7.22
N ASP A 29 -17.29 19.42 -8.10
CA ASP A 29 -17.06 19.03 -9.49
C ASP A 29 -15.71 18.34 -9.71
N ALA A 30 -14.71 18.67 -8.91
CA ALA A 30 -13.37 18.13 -9.05
C ALA A 30 -12.61 18.13 -7.73
N VAL A 31 -11.74 17.15 -7.55
CA VAL A 31 -10.86 16.99 -6.38
C VAL A 31 -9.49 16.50 -6.83
N LEU A 32 -8.44 17.12 -6.32
CA LEU A 32 -7.07 16.67 -6.48
C LEU A 32 -6.64 15.91 -5.23
N LEU A 33 -6.32 14.63 -5.38
CA LEU A 33 -5.66 13.81 -4.36
C LEU A 33 -4.16 13.97 -4.49
N LEU A 34 -3.47 14.26 -3.39
CA LEU A 34 -2.03 14.44 -3.33
C LEU A 34 -1.44 13.61 -2.19
N GLY A 35 -0.26 13.05 -2.42
CA GLY A 35 0.51 12.41 -1.36
C GLY A 35 1.99 12.42 -1.70
N SER A 36 2.84 12.75 -0.73
CA SER A 36 4.29 12.73 -0.91
C SER A 36 5.01 12.45 0.38
N GLU A 37 6.19 11.84 0.24
CA GLU A 37 7.13 11.57 1.32
C GLU A 37 8.53 12.02 0.94
N ASN A 38 9.27 12.54 1.91
CA ASN A 38 10.66 12.98 1.74
C ASN A 38 11.61 12.28 2.72
N GLY A 39 11.31 11.05 3.11
CA GLY A 39 12.04 10.25 4.10
C GLY A 39 13.54 10.11 3.80
N SER A 40 13.92 10.00 2.53
CA SER A 40 15.33 9.96 2.11
C SER A 40 16.05 11.28 2.40
N THR A 41 15.42 12.42 2.11
CA THR A 41 15.94 13.75 2.45
C THR A 41 16.08 13.93 3.96
N LEU A 42 15.05 13.60 4.72
CA LEU A 42 15.09 13.70 6.19
C LEU A 42 16.22 12.84 6.77
N ARG A 43 16.41 11.61 6.26
CA ARG A 43 17.52 10.74 6.67
C ARG A 43 18.87 11.38 6.36
N HIS A 44 19.04 11.98 5.17
CA HIS A 44 20.27 12.63 4.76
C HIS A 44 20.66 13.79 5.72
N PHE A 45 19.67 14.59 6.14
CA PHE A 45 19.89 15.72 7.03
C PHE A 45 19.84 15.38 8.53
N ARG A 46 19.50 14.14 8.90
CA ARG A 46 19.28 13.73 10.30
C ARG A 46 20.42 14.08 11.25
N LYS A 47 21.68 13.99 10.77
CA LYS A 47 22.91 14.26 11.55
C LYS A 47 23.60 15.57 11.16
N ARG A 48 22.93 16.45 10.42
CA ARG A 48 23.47 17.74 9.97
C ARG A 48 22.86 18.87 10.79
N ASP A 49 23.65 19.94 11.00
CA ASP A 49 23.18 21.12 11.73
C ASP A 49 22.11 21.88 10.97
N THR A 50 22.22 21.93 9.64
CA THR A 50 21.22 22.56 8.78
C THR A 50 20.20 21.52 8.33
N LYS A 51 18.94 21.75 8.62
CA LYS A 51 17.80 20.95 8.13
C LYS A 51 16.96 21.79 7.18
N PRO A 52 16.50 21.21 6.06
CA PRO A 52 15.57 21.91 5.20
C PRO A 52 14.24 22.14 5.95
N ASP A 53 13.71 23.32 5.83
CA ASP A 53 12.35 23.64 6.26
C ASP A 53 11.43 23.55 5.04
N HIS A 54 10.48 22.65 5.10
CA HIS A 54 9.48 22.43 4.05
C HIS A 54 8.10 22.91 4.51
N SER A 55 8.02 23.58 5.68
CA SER A 55 6.77 24.13 6.16
C SER A 55 6.32 25.30 5.29
N GLU A 56 5.05 25.33 4.96
CA GLU A 56 4.45 26.39 4.18
C GLU A 56 3.08 26.74 4.76
N HIS A 57 2.79 28.03 4.86
CA HIS A 57 1.49 28.53 5.30
C HIS A 57 0.70 29.01 4.09
N VAL A 58 -0.07 28.11 3.49
CA VAL A 58 -1.02 28.46 2.44
C VAL A 58 -2.36 28.86 3.03
N GLY A 59 -2.96 29.93 2.51
CA GLY A 59 -4.31 30.34 2.92
C GLY A 59 -5.36 29.29 2.53
N GLY A 60 -6.55 29.39 3.12
CA GLY A 60 -7.67 28.52 2.80
C GLY A 60 -8.26 27.84 4.04
N GLN A 61 -9.10 26.82 3.79
CA GLN A 61 -9.73 26.03 4.84
C GLN A 61 -9.10 24.64 4.86
N LEU A 62 -8.56 24.24 6.00
CA LEU A 62 -8.06 22.90 6.27
C LEU A 62 -9.03 22.16 7.20
N GLU A 63 -9.48 20.98 6.78
CA GLU A 63 -10.10 19.98 7.61
C GLU A 63 -9.01 18.99 8.03
N ASP A 64 -8.50 19.16 9.24
CA ASP A 64 -7.53 18.23 9.84
C ASP A 64 -8.30 17.13 10.60
N ARG A 65 -8.16 15.89 10.16
CA ARG A 65 -8.81 14.70 10.76
C ARG A 65 -7.94 14.05 11.85
N GLY A 66 -6.88 14.71 12.25
CA GLY A 66 -5.95 14.22 13.23
C GLY A 66 -4.92 13.23 12.67
N TYR A 67 -4.02 12.77 13.54
CA TYR A 67 -2.95 11.88 13.16
C TYR A 67 -3.39 10.41 13.07
N GLY A 68 -4.32 9.98 13.92
CA GLY A 68 -4.94 8.66 13.88
C GLY A 68 -4.02 7.50 14.33
N PHE A 69 -2.93 7.80 15.04
CA PHE A 69 -1.96 6.79 15.45
C PHE A 69 -2.52 5.82 16.50
N GLU A 70 -3.45 6.30 17.32
CA GLU A 70 -4.08 5.59 18.44
C GLU A 70 -4.85 4.33 17.98
N GLN A 71 -5.31 4.32 16.73
CA GLN A 71 -6.01 3.17 16.18
C GLN A 71 -5.10 1.99 15.84
N TYR A 72 -3.78 2.19 15.80
CA TYR A 72 -2.79 1.17 15.43
C TYR A 72 -1.96 0.67 16.60
N ILE A 73 -1.86 1.45 17.66
CA ILE A 73 -0.96 1.18 18.79
C ILE A 73 -1.68 1.50 20.10
N ASP A 74 -1.84 0.49 20.93
CA ASP A 74 -2.30 0.61 22.32
C ASP A 74 -1.11 0.49 23.32
N GLU A 75 -1.37 0.77 24.59
CA GLU A 75 -0.38 0.72 25.67
C GLU A 75 0.24 -0.67 25.83
N ILE A 76 -0.54 -1.73 25.60
CA ILE A 76 -0.08 -3.12 25.72
C ILE A 76 0.90 -3.43 24.60
N THR A 77 0.55 -3.10 23.35
CA THR A 77 1.44 -3.25 22.19
C THR A 77 2.76 -2.51 22.38
N VAL A 78 2.72 -1.28 22.89
CA VAL A 78 3.91 -0.48 23.17
C VAL A 78 4.77 -1.13 24.25
N SER A 79 4.19 -1.52 25.39
CA SER A 79 4.93 -2.11 26.52
C SER A 79 5.59 -3.45 26.16
N HIS A 80 5.09 -4.17 25.17
CA HIS A 80 5.66 -5.42 24.67
C HIS A 80 6.56 -5.26 23.44
N GLY A 81 6.92 -4.02 23.07
CA GLY A 81 7.84 -3.74 21.96
C GLY A 81 7.25 -3.96 20.57
N MET A 82 5.92 -4.08 20.43
CA MET A 82 5.22 -4.27 19.16
C MET A 82 4.86 -2.93 18.48
N THR A 83 5.77 -1.96 18.53
CA THR A 83 5.53 -0.60 18.06
C THR A 83 5.76 -0.39 16.57
N GLY A 84 6.37 -1.35 15.90
CA GLY A 84 6.73 -1.23 14.48
C GLY A 84 5.99 -2.24 13.61
N ALA A 85 5.57 -1.81 12.42
CA ALA A 85 4.91 -2.68 11.45
C ALA A 85 5.65 -4.01 11.19
N PRO A 86 6.99 -4.05 11.06
CA PRO A 86 7.69 -5.32 10.84
C PRO A 86 7.42 -6.36 11.92
N VAL A 87 7.36 -5.96 13.19
CA VAL A 87 7.12 -6.89 14.32
C VAL A 87 5.70 -7.43 14.27
N GLN A 88 4.70 -6.55 14.07
CA GLN A 88 3.30 -6.96 13.99
C GLN A 88 3.07 -7.89 12.79
N TYR A 89 3.54 -7.52 11.61
CA TYR A 89 3.43 -8.38 10.43
C TYR A 89 4.22 -9.67 10.54
N GLY A 90 5.35 -9.68 11.24
CA GLY A 90 6.10 -10.90 11.54
C GLY A 90 5.28 -11.92 12.34
N LEU A 91 4.45 -11.45 13.28
CA LEU A 91 3.53 -12.31 14.02
C LEU A 91 2.41 -12.86 13.12
N LEU A 92 1.79 -12.00 12.29
CA LEU A 92 0.77 -12.42 11.33
C LEU A 92 1.32 -13.46 10.34
N GLU A 93 2.52 -13.21 9.82
CA GLU A 93 3.19 -14.11 8.87
C GLU A 93 3.49 -15.49 9.49
N ASN A 94 4.01 -15.50 10.72
CA ASN A 94 4.27 -16.76 11.43
C ASN A 94 2.97 -17.49 11.81
N ALA A 95 1.89 -16.77 12.13
CA ALA A 95 0.58 -17.38 12.35
C ALA A 95 0.07 -18.06 11.06
N ARG A 96 0.19 -17.38 9.90
CA ARG A 96 -0.18 -17.95 8.60
C ARG A 96 0.67 -19.17 8.27
N ARG A 97 1.99 -19.11 8.47
CA ARG A 97 2.90 -20.23 8.30
C ARG A 97 2.47 -21.42 9.15
N GLY A 98 2.14 -21.18 10.43
CA GLY A 98 1.65 -22.21 11.35
C GLY A 98 0.35 -22.85 10.88
N ARG A 99 -0.63 -22.06 10.43
CA ARG A 99 -1.90 -22.54 9.85
C ARG A 99 -1.67 -23.46 8.65
N LEU A 100 -0.67 -23.13 7.82
CA LEU A 100 -0.33 -23.93 6.64
C LEU A 100 0.54 -25.15 6.96
N GLY A 101 0.99 -25.32 8.20
CA GLY A 101 1.87 -26.43 8.61
C GLY A 101 3.27 -26.39 7.98
N LEU A 102 3.75 -25.22 7.56
CA LEU A 102 4.99 -25.08 6.81
C LEU A 102 6.20 -24.84 7.72
N GLY A 103 7.35 -25.41 7.33
CA GLY A 103 8.63 -25.11 7.92
C GLY A 103 9.10 -23.67 7.62
N VAL A 104 9.96 -23.11 8.48
CA VAL A 104 10.46 -21.73 8.32
C VAL A 104 11.17 -21.53 6.98
N ALA A 105 12.04 -22.45 6.60
CA ALA A 105 12.82 -22.35 5.36
C ALA A 105 11.91 -22.40 4.11
N GLU A 106 10.93 -23.30 4.10
CA GLU A 106 9.97 -23.41 3.00
C GLU A 106 9.12 -22.16 2.89
N TYR A 107 8.62 -21.63 4.02
CA TYR A 107 7.79 -20.46 4.01
C TYR A 107 8.56 -19.20 3.56
N ARG A 108 9.82 -19.04 4.00
CA ARG A 108 10.69 -17.95 3.52
C ARG A 108 10.89 -18.05 2.00
N ARG A 109 11.06 -19.24 1.45
CA ARG A 109 11.16 -19.44 0.00
C ARG A 109 9.89 -18.98 -0.71
N ARG A 110 8.71 -19.31 -0.23
CA ARG A 110 7.43 -18.84 -0.79
C ARG A 110 7.31 -17.31 -0.77
N MET A 111 7.76 -16.65 0.30
CA MET A 111 7.79 -15.19 0.36
C MET A 111 8.73 -14.58 -0.70
N ALA A 112 9.89 -15.18 -0.91
CA ALA A 112 10.84 -14.72 -1.90
C ALA A 112 10.36 -14.98 -3.33
N GLU A 113 9.74 -16.13 -3.59
CA GLU A 113 9.09 -16.47 -4.86
C GLU A 113 7.96 -15.50 -5.19
N LEU A 114 7.16 -15.08 -4.20
CA LEU A 114 6.14 -14.06 -4.36
C LEU A 114 6.74 -12.71 -4.77
N PHE A 115 7.85 -12.29 -4.14
CA PHE A 115 8.37 -10.93 -4.30
C PHE A 115 9.46 -10.78 -5.38
N ALA A 116 10.06 -11.84 -5.85
CA ALA A 116 11.01 -11.75 -6.96
C ALA A 116 10.39 -11.13 -8.24
N PRO A 117 9.16 -11.50 -8.67
CA PRO A 117 8.47 -10.83 -9.77
C PRO A 117 8.20 -9.34 -9.53
N PHE A 118 7.94 -8.93 -8.28
CA PHE A 118 7.76 -7.52 -7.93
C PHE A 118 9.03 -6.70 -8.21
N SER A 119 10.20 -7.22 -7.83
CA SER A 119 11.47 -6.57 -8.12
C SER A 119 11.74 -6.40 -9.61
N LYS A 120 11.29 -7.35 -10.43
CA LYS A 120 11.41 -7.30 -11.89
C LYS A 120 10.54 -6.20 -12.49
N VAL A 121 9.34 -5.96 -11.94
CA VAL A 121 8.49 -4.82 -12.33
C VAL A 121 9.16 -3.52 -11.89
N ALA A 122 9.60 -3.42 -10.62
CA ALA A 122 10.28 -2.26 -10.09
C ALA A 122 11.53 -1.87 -10.89
N ALA A 123 12.30 -2.85 -11.38
CA ALA A 123 13.50 -2.61 -12.18
C ALA A 123 13.22 -1.87 -13.49
N LYS A 124 11.99 -1.91 -13.98
CA LYS A 124 11.55 -1.23 -15.21
C LYS A 124 10.79 0.06 -14.96
N ASN A 125 10.36 0.30 -13.73
CA ASN A 125 9.60 1.48 -13.37
C ASN A 125 10.56 2.65 -13.08
N PRO A 126 10.48 3.77 -13.84
CA PRO A 126 11.40 4.90 -13.73
C PRO A 126 11.30 5.64 -12.38
N PHE A 127 10.20 5.47 -11.65
CA PHE A 127 9.96 6.09 -10.35
C PHE A 127 10.40 5.22 -9.18
N SER A 128 10.94 4.03 -9.47
CA SER A 128 11.37 3.07 -8.45
C SER A 128 12.58 3.58 -7.66
N SER A 129 12.53 3.43 -6.34
CA SER A 129 13.65 3.80 -5.45
C SER A 129 14.77 2.74 -5.42
N SER A 130 14.49 1.53 -5.90
CA SER A 130 15.44 0.42 -5.97
C SER A 130 15.21 -0.38 -7.26
N PRO A 131 15.55 0.19 -8.44
CA PRO A 131 15.27 -0.40 -9.74
C PRO A 131 16.24 -1.55 -10.07
N VAL A 132 16.23 -2.60 -9.25
CA VAL A 132 17.12 -3.76 -9.39
C VAL A 132 16.29 -5.03 -9.31
N GLU A 133 16.35 -5.83 -10.38
CA GLU A 133 15.75 -7.17 -10.38
C GLU A 133 16.53 -8.08 -9.40
N ARG A 134 15.79 -8.79 -8.56
CA ARG A 134 16.31 -9.69 -7.54
C ARG A 134 15.86 -11.12 -7.80
N SER A 135 16.78 -12.06 -7.72
CA SER A 135 16.46 -13.48 -7.71
C SER A 135 15.87 -13.92 -6.36
N VAL A 136 15.18 -15.05 -6.36
CA VAL A 136 14.69 -15.68 -5.13
C VAL A 136 15.82 -15.92 -4.13
N ASP A 137 16.97 -16.39 -4.59
CA ASP A 137 18.11 -16.68 -3.71
C ASP A 137 18.74 -15.41 -3.13
N GLU A 138 18.80 -14.29 -3.87
CA GLU A 138 19.23 -12.99 -3.33
C GLU A 138 18.28 -12.49 -2.24
N ILE A 139 16.97 -12.65 -2.41
CA ILE A 139 15.97 -12.25 -1.42
C ILE A 139 16.08 -13.10 -0.16
N LEU A 140 16.36 -14.40 -0.31
CA LEU A 140 16.50 -15.34 0.81
C LEU A 140 17.79 -15.19 1.59
N THR A 141 18.89 -14.84 0.89
CA THR A 141 20.22 -14.84 1.48
C THR A 141 20.41 -13.65 2.41
N VAL A 142 20.60 -13.93 3.70
CA VAL A 142 20.91 -12.90 4.68
C VAL A 142 22.35 -12.47 4.54
N THR A 143 22.56 -11.16 4.33
CA THR A 143 23.84 -10.50 4.20
C THR A 143 23.81 -9.17 4.95
N ASP A 144 24.91 -8.43 5.01
CA ASP A 144 24.93 -7.08 5.60
C ASP A 144 23.93 -6.13 4.89
N ASP A 145 23.81 -6.25 3.57
CA ASP A 145 22.86 -5.46 2.77
C ASP A 145 21.42 -5.99 2.83
N ASN A 146 21.24 -7.28 3.08
CA ASN A 146 19.95 -7.95 3.27
C ASN A 146 19.83 -8.55 4.66
N ARG A 147 20.16 -7.76 5.69
CA ARG A 147 20.10 -8.20 7.08
C ARG A 147 18.69 -8.55 7.53
N MET A 148 18.58 -9.41 8.53
CA MET A 148 17.30 -9.65 9.20
C MET A 148 16.78 -8.35 9.84
N ILE A 149 15.51 -8.04 9.60
CA ILE A 149 14.78 -6.95 10.27
C ILE A 149 14.08 -7.51 11.51
N CYS A 150 13.29 -8.54 11.32
CA CYS A 150 12.69 -9.38 12.36
C CYS A 150 12.35 -10.73 11.74
N ASP A 151 12.05 -11.76 12.52
CA ASP A 151 11.59 -13.04 11.96
C ASP A 151 10.16 -12.89 11.42
N PRO A 152 9.86 -13.36 10.19
CA PRO A 152 10.70 -14.10 9.25
C PRO A 152 11.41 -13.24 8.18
N TYR A 153 11.47 -11.92 8.30
CA TYR A 153 11.80 -10.97 7.26
C TYR A 153 13.26 -10.54 7.19
N PRO A 154 14.03 -10.91 6.17
CA PRO A 154 15.16 -10.11 5.74
C PRO A 154 14.68 -8.79 5.09
N ARG A 155 15.59 -7.83 4.98
CA ARG A 155 15.29 -6.45 4.52
C ARG A 155 14.59 -6.39 3.16
N LEU A 156 14.91 -7.27 2.22
CA LEU A 156 14.31 -7.29 0.89
C LEU A 156 12.84 -7.74 0.87
N LEU A 157 12.30 -8.21 1.99
CA LEU A 157 10.89 -8.55 2.17
C LEU A 157 10.10 -7.48 2.96
N VAL A 158 10.72 -6.32 3.22
CA VAL A 158 10.13 -5.25 4.02
C VAL A 158 10.01 -3.97 3.21
N ALA A 159 8.91 -3.26 3.36
CA ALA A 159 8.69 -1.96 2.74
C ALA A 159 9.87 -1.00 2.95
N ARG A 160 10.24 -0.26 1.92
CA ARG A 160 11.33 0.71 1.93
C ARG A 160 10.79 2.12 2.16
N ASP A 161 10.83 2.59 3.41
CA ASP A 161 10.25 3.85 3.85
C ASP A 161 11.14 5.10 3.61
N GLN A 162 12.45 4.89 3.40
CA GLN A 162 13.42 5.97 3.21
C GLN A 162 13.49 6.38 1.73
N VAL A 163 12.41 6.95 1.24
CA VAL A 163 12.23 7.35 -0.17
C VAL A 163 11.84 8.82 -0.29
N ASN A 164 12.00 9.39 -1.48
CA ASN A 164 11.42 10.67 -1.89
C ASN A 164 10.50 10.39 -3.08
N GLN A 165 9.23 10.30 -2.83
CA GLN A 165 8.23 9.96 -3.85
C GLN A 165 6.96 10.76 -3.61
N GLY A 166 6.27 11.12 -4.69
CA GLY A 166 4.97 11.79 -4.63
C GLY A 166 4.10 11.35 -5.80
N ALA A 167 2.81 11.30 -5.56
CA ALA A 167 1.81 10.99 -6.56
C ALA A 167 0.60 11.93 -6.44
N ALA A 168 -0.14 12.05 -7.54
CA ALA A 168 -1.38 12.81 -7.58
C ALA A 168 -2.39 12.10 -8.48
N ALA A 169 -3.67 12.21 -8.13
CA ALA A 169 -4.79 11.78 -8.96
C ALA A 169 -5.87 12.85 -8.98
N LEU A 170 -6.37 13.17 -10.17
CA LEU A 170 -7.43 14.15 -10.36
C LEU A 170 -8.76 13.42 -10.59
N LEU A 171 -9.70 13.63 -9.68
CA LEU A 171 -11.06 13.14 -9.80
C LEU A 171 -11.96 14.27 -10.25
N MET A 172 -12.89 14.00 -11.17
CA MET A 172 -13.88 14.99 -11.58
C MET A 172 -15.16 14.35 -12.10
N SER A 173 -16.23 15.14 -12.12
CA SER A 173 -17.46 14.73 -12.80
C SER A 173 -17.26 14.67 -14.31
N VAL A 174 -17.98 13.78 -14.99
CA VAL A 174 -17.99 13.73 -16.46
C VAL A 174 -18.34 15.08 -17.07
N ALA A 175 -19.25 15.84 -16.44
CA ALA A 175 -19.62 17.16 -16.89
C ALA A 175 -18.45 18.15 -16.79
N ALA A 176 -17.68 18.12 -15.69
CA ALA A 176 -16.50 18.95 -15.53
C ALA A 176 -15.39 18.56 -16.52
N ALA A 177 -15.15 17.27 -16.73
CA ALA A 177 -14.16 16.79 -17.70
C ALA A 177 -14.47 17.27 -19.11
N ARG A 178 -15.72 17.20 -19.54
CA ARG A 178 -16.17 17.74 -20.84
C ARG A 178 -16.02 19.25 -20.93
N LYS A 179 -16.40 19.98 -19.89
CA LYS A 179 -16.26 21.45 -19.82
C LYS A 179 -14.79 21.89 -19.92
N LEU A 180 -13.87 21.10 -19.35
CA LEU A 180 -12.43 21.35 -19.38
C LEU A 180 -11.75 20.75 -20.62
N ALA A 181 -12.52 20.15 -21.53
CA ALA A 181 -12.02 19.47 -22.73
C ALA A 181 -10.93 18.42 -22.45
N VAL A 182 -11.05 17.69 -21.33
CA VAL A 182 -10.18 16.56 -21.05
C VAL A 182 -10.49 15.46 -22.09
N PRO A 183 -9.48 14.93 -22.82
CA PRO A 183 -9.71 13.87 -23.80
C PRO A 183 -10.36 12.64 -23.18
N GLU A 184 -11.40 12.09 -23.81
CA GLU A 184 -12.13 10.93 -23.27
C GLU A 184 -11.23 9.68 -23.18
N ASP A 185 -10.22 9.55 -24.00
CA ASP A 185 -9.24 8.45 -23.95
C ASP A 185 -8.41 8.44 -22.67
N ASN A 186 -8.39 9.55 -21.92
CA ASN A 186 -7.70 9.66 -20.63
C ASN A 186 -8.63 9.42 -19.44
N TRP A 187 -9.90 9.04 -19.66
CA TRP A 187 -10.84 8.86 -18.57
C TRP A 187 -10.81 7.43 -18.06
N VAL A 188 -10.64 7.29 -16.75
CA VAL A 188 -10.77 6.03 -16.04
C VAL A 188 -11.92 6.14 -15.04
N TYR A 189 -12.78 5.15 -15.02
CA TYR A 189 -13.97 5.14 -14.18
C TYR A 189 -13.79 4.25 -12.96
N LEU A 190 -14.24 4.72 -11.80
CA LEU A 190 -14.34 3.90 -10.59
C LEU A 190 -15.60 3.02 -10.70
N HIS A 191 -15.41 1.70 -10.85
CA HIS A 191 -16.51 0.74 -10.98
C HIS A 191 -16.90 0.11 -9.67
N GLY A 192 -15.94 -0.16 -8.78
CA GLY A 192 -16.21 -0.79 -7.50
C GLY A 192 -15.22 -0.36 -6.45
N HIS A 193 -15.69 -0.36 -5.21
CA HIS A 193 -14.87 0.00 -4.05
C HIS A 193 -15.45 -0.65 -2.79
N ALA A 194 -14.59 -0.79 -1.78
CA ALA A 194 -14.98 -1.07 -0.41
C ALA A 194 -13.88 -0.56 0.53
N ASP A 195 -14.31 0.05 1.64
CA ASP A 195 -13.42 0.56 2.66
C ASP A 195 -13.78 -0.08 4.00
N LEU A 196 -12.86 -0.88 4.53
CA LEU A 196 -13.01 -1.61 5.79
C LEU A 196 -11.77 -1.43 6.65
N VAL A 197 -11.97 -1.46 7.95
CA VAL A 197 -10.89 -1.47 8.93
C VAL A 197 -10.85 -2.83 9.60
N GLU A 198 -9.67 -3.43 9.67
CA GLU A 198 -9.46 -4.69 10.38
C GLU A 198 -9.57 -4.48 11.89
N GLN A 199 -9.94 -5.51 12.63
CA GLN A 199 -9.93 -5.48 14.09
C GLN A 199 -8.54 -5.12 14.62
N ALA A 200 -8.49 -4.44 15.76
CA ALA A 200 -7.24 -4.18 16.45
C ALA A 200 -6.46 -5.49 16.68
N PHE A 201 -5.13 -5.41 16.63
CA PHE A 201 -4.28 -6.58 16.57
C PHE A 201 -4.55 -7.60 17.69
N LEU A 202 -4.76 -7.11 18.93
CA LEU A 202 -5.01 -7.96 20.10
C LEU A 202 -6.45 -8.50 20.18
N ASP A 203 -7.39 -7.92 19.40
CA ASP A 203 -8.78 -8.35 19.38
C ASP A 203 -9.06 -9.42 18.30
N ARG A 204 -8.05 -9.74 17.47
CA ARG A 204 -8.19 -10.74 16.41
C ARG A 204 -8.18 -12.13 16.98
N ALA A 205 -9.24 -12.89 16.72
CA ALA A 205 -9.32 -14.30 17.10
C ALA A 205 -8.35 -15.18 16.31
N ASP A 206 -8.02 -14.81 15.08
CA ASP A 206 -7.09 -15.51 14.18
C ASP A 206 -6.15 -14.49 13.50
N LEU A 207 -4.87 -14.54 13.88
CA LEU A 207 -3.83 -13.70 13.28
C LEU A 207 -3.37 -14.19 11.90
N SER A 208 -3.75 -15.39 11.49
CA SER A 208 -3.33 -16.00 10.22
C SER A 208 -4.15 -15.56 9.01
N ALA A 209 -5.23 -14.81 9.23
CA ALA A 209 -6.19 -14.38 8.21
C ALA A 209 -6.57 -12.90 8.39
N SER A 210 -7.25 -12.34 7.40
CA SER A 210 -7.83 -11.00 7.45
C SER A 210 -9.27 -11.03 6.92
N PRO A 211 -10.26 -11.13 7.80
CA PRO A 211 -11.68 -11.04 7.43
C PRO A 211 -12.02 -9.75 6.69
N ALA A 212 -11.43 -8.61 7.09
CA ALA A 212 -11.65 -7.34 6.42
C ALA A 212 -11.19 -7.37 4.96
N THR A 213 -10.04 -7.99 4.66
CA THR A 213 -9.58 -8.17 3.27
C THR A 213 -10.58 -9.00 2.45
N ALA A 214 -11.11 -10.09 3.02
CA ALA A 214 -12.08 -10.93 2.35
C ALA A 214 -13.38 -10.16 2.01
N LEU A 215 -13.93 -9.46 3.00
CA LEU A 215 -15.13 -8.66 2.83
C LEU A 215 -14.93 -7.49 1.87
N ALA A 216 -13.81 -6.79 1.96
CA ALA A 216 -13.51 -5.67 1.06
C ALA A 216 -13.36 -6.12 -0.39
N ALA A 217 -12.61 -7.19 -0.65
CA ALA A 217 -12.45 -7.74 -1.99
C ALA A 217 -13.80 -8.20 -2.58
N GLN A 218 -14.58 -8.93 -1.78
CA GLN A 218 -15.91 -9.41 -2.19
C GLN A 218 -16.85 -8.26 -2.51
N GLU A 219 -16.91 -7.24 -1.65
CA GLU A 219 -17.81 -6.11 -1.83
C GLU A 219 -17.40 -5.23 -3.02
N ALA A 220 -16.11 -4.94 -3.18
CA ALA A 220 -15.62 -4.17 -4.34
C ALA A 220 -15.96 -4.85 -5.67
N LEU A 221 -15.77 -6.17 -5.77
CA LEU A 221 -16.14 -6.97 -6.95
C LEU A 221 -17.64 -6.98 -7.16
N ARG A 222 -18.42 -7.14 -6.08
CA ARG A 222 -19.89 -7.12 -6.14
C ARG A 222 -20.42 -5.77 -6.63
N VAL A 223 -19.89 -4.66 -6.14
CA VAL A 223 -20.28 -3.30 -6.57
C VAL A 223 -19.92 -3.08 -8.04
N ALA A 224 -18.75 -3.57 -8.46
CA ALA A 224 -18.33 -3.50 -9.86
C ALA A 224 -19.16 -4.41 -10.79
N GLY A 225 -19.85 -5.42 -10.26
CA GLY A 225 -20.50 -6.46 -11.05
C GLY A 225 -19.53 -7.39 -11.77
N LEU A 226 -18.32 -7.58 -11.21
CA LEU A 226 -17.23 -8.34 -11.79
C LEU A 226 -16.80 -9.49 -10.89
N GLY A 227 -16.16 -10.50 -11.48
CA GLY A 227 -15.42 -11.53 -10.77
C GLY A 227 -13.91 -11.27 -10.82
N ILE A 228 -13.14 -11.99 -9.99
CA ILE A 228 -11.68 -11.86 -9.98
C ILE A 228 -11.03 -12.20 -11.35
N ALA A 229 -11.68 -13.05 -12.14
CA ALA A 229 -11.24 -13.43 -13.48
C ALA A 229 -11.37 -12.29 -14.51
N ASP A 230 -12.27 -11.33 -14.26
CA ASP A 230 -12.51 -10.19 -15.14
C ASP A 230 -11.51 -9.05 -14.93
N ILE A 231 -10.73 -9.11 -13.85
CA ILE A 231 -9.72 -8.09 -13.54
C ILE A 231 -8.48 -8.32 -14.41
N ALA A 232 -8.11 -7.30 -15.18
CA ALA A 232 -6.99 -7.39 -16.12
C ALA A 232 -5.62 -7.21 -15.45
N THR A 233 -5.53 -6.35 -14.43
CA THR A 233 -4.28 -6.00 -13.74
C THR A 233 -4.49 -5.85 -12.25
N PHE A 234 -3.41 -6.02 -11.47
CA PHE A 234 -3.42 -5.84 -10.02
C PHE A 234 -2.25 -4.96 -9.59
N ASP A 235 -2.48 -4.13 -8.58
CA ASP A 235 -1.42 -3.56 -7.75
C ASP A 235 -1.79 -3.79 -6.29
N LEU A 236 -1.29 -4.90 -5.72
CA LEU A 236 -1.60 -5.31 -4.36
C LEU A 236 -0.69 -4.61 -3.36
N TYR A 237 -1.28 -4.13 -2.26
CA TYR A 237 -0.53 -3.49 -1.18
C TYR A 237 0.47 -4.47 -0.55
N SER A 238 1.76 -4.22 -0.74
CA SER A 238 2.83 -5.18 -0.52
C SER A 238 3.89 -4.68 0.47
N CYS A 239 3.45 -4.05 1.58
CA CYS A 239 4.39 -3.64 2.63
C CYS A 239 5.17 -4.82 3.22
N PHE A 240 4.56 -6.00 3.24
CA PHE A 240 5.10 -7.32 3.57
C PHE A 240 4.43 -8.37 2.68
N PRO A 241 4.91 -9.62 2.64
CA PRO A 241 4.24 -10.70 1.91
C PRO A 241 2.83 -11.01 2.40
N PHE A 242 2.57 -10.90 3.71
CA PHE A 242 1.29 -11.25 4.34
C PHE A 242 0.06 -10.62 3.68
N PRO A 243 -0.03 -9.30 3.43
CA PRO A 243 -1.19 -8.71 2.77
C PRO A 243 -1.45 -9.29 1.38
N VAL A 244 -0.40 -9.53 0.60
CA VAL A 244 -0.51 -10.10 -0.74
C VAL A 244 -0.99 -11.55 -0.67
N PHE A 245 -0.38 -12.37 0.19
CA PHE A 245 -0.83 -13.74 0.44
C PHE A 245 -2.28 -13.80 0.90
N THR A 246 -2.67 -12.91 1.82
CA THR A 246 -4.04 -12.89 2.35
C THR A 246 -5.05 -12.55 1.26
N PHE A 247 -4.75 -11.59 0.39
CA PHE A 247 -5.60 -11.28 -0.76
C PHE A 247 -5.72 -12.49 -1.70
N CYS A 248 -4.62 -13.16 -2.01
CA CYS A 248 -4.62 -14.39 -2.82
C CYS A 248 -5.44 -15.50 -2.14
N ASP A 249 -5.24 -15.73 -0.85
CA ASP A 249 -5.97 -16.75 -0.08
C ASP A 249 -7.50 -16.54 -0.13
N VAL A 250 -7.98 -15.28 -0.01
CA VAL A 250 -9.42 -14.99 0.09
C VAL A 250 -10.11 -14.85 -1.26
N THR A 251 -9.36 -14.56 -2.33
CA THR A 251 -9.91 -14.42 -3.70
C THR A 251 -9.71 -15.65 -4.57
N GLY A 252 -8.88 -16.60 -4.11
CA GLY A 252 -8.45 -17.74 -4.93
C GLY A 252 -7.46 -17.38 -6.05
N LEU A 253 -6.90 -16.16 -6.02
CA LEU A 253 -5.88 -15.73 -6.97
C LEU A 253 -4.57 -16.47 -6.71
N ALA A 254 -3.94 -17.00 -7.76
CA ALA A 254 -2.63 -17.63 -7.62
C ALA A 254 -1.54 -16.61 -7.31
N THR A 255 -0.57 -16.99 -6.47
CA THR A 255 0.56 -16.10 -6.12
C THR A 255 1.51 -15.86 -7.30
N ASP A 256 1.44 -16.67 -8.32
CA ASP A 256 2.16 -16.60 -9.60
C ASP A 256 1.22 -16.32 -10.78
N ASP A 257 0.07 -15.68 -10.53
CA ASP A 257 -0.90 -15.34 -11.58
C ASP A 257 -0.20 -14.60 -12.74
N PRO A 258 -0.39 -15.05 -14.00
CA PRO A 258 0.32 -14.51 -15.17
C PRO A 258 0.04 -13.03 -15.43
N ARG A 259 -1.04 -12.46 -14.88
CA ARG A 259 -1.32 -11.02 -14.95
C ARG A 259 -0.35 -10.18 -14.11
N GLY A 260 0.36 -10.82 -13.19
CA GLY A 260 1.17 -10.15 -12.17
C GLY A 260 0.33 -9.58 -11.03
N LEU A 261 0.96 -9.34 -9.90
CA LEU A 261 0.29 -8.86 -8.68
C LEU A 261 0.67 -7.41 -8.33
N THR A 262 1.43 -6.74 -9.19
CA THR A 262 1.87 -5.37 -9.01
C THR A 262 2.09 -4.68 -10.35
N LEU A 263 1.75 -3.40 -10.42
CA LEU A 263 2.10 -2.48 -11.51
C LEU A 263 3.27 -1.57 -11.12
N THR A 264 3.34 -1.17 -9.86
CA THR A 264 4.43 -0.32 -9.35
C THR A 264 5.75 -1.07 -9.21
N GLY A 265 5.70 -2.32 -8.75
CA GLY A 265 6.85 -3.11 -8.31
C GLY A 265 6.91 -3.33 -6.79
N GLY A 266 5.91 -2.84 -6.04
CA GLY A 266 5.71 -3.10 -4.62
C GLY A 266 6.59 -2.28 -3.68
N LEU A 267 6.15 -2.16 -2.43
CA LEU A 267 6.78 -1.29 -1.43
C LEU A 267 8.25 -1.63 -1.12
N PRO A 268 8.74 -2.88 -1.18
CA PRO A 268 10.16 -3.16 -0.93
C PRO A 268 11.11 -2.65 -2.02
N TYR A 269 10.65 -2.53 -3.27
CA TYR A 269 11.49 -2.23 -4.43
C TYR A 269 11.12 -0.90 -5.09
N PHE A 270 9.85 -0.71 -5.45
CA PHE A 270 9.37 0.59 -5.91
C PHE A 270 9.63 1.66 -4.86
N GLY A 271 9.19 1.41 -3.64
CA GLY A 271 9.29 2.29 -2.49
C GLY A 271 7.99 2.31 -1.70
N GLY A 272 8.12 2.54 -0.40
CA GLY A 272 7.02 2.63 0.54
C GLY A 272 6.87 4.05 1.08
N PRO A 273 6.34 5.01 0.27
CA PRO A 273 6.20 6.41 0.68
C PRO A 273 5.06 6.58 1.68
N GLY A 274 5.25 6.07 2.91
CA GLY A 274 4.33 6.24 4.02
C GLY A 274 2.88 5.94 3.67
N ASN A 275 2.00 6.91 3.91
CA ASN A 275 0.58 6.79 3.63
C ASN A 275 0.22 6.87 2.14
N SER A 276 1.12 7.35 1.29
CA SER A 276 0.79 7.69 -0.10
C SER A 276 1.01 6.56 -1.10
N TYR A 277 1.49 5.37 -0.68
CA TYR A 277 1.79 4.30 -1.64
C TYR A 277 0.58 3.88 -2.50
N SER A 278 -0.60 3.73 -1.91
CA SER A 278 -1.78 3.32 -2.70
C SER A 278 -2.16 4.36 -3.77
N LEU A 279 -1.80 5.64 -3.58
CA LEU A 279 -1.98 6.66 -4.62
C LEU A 279 -1.03 6.41 -5.81
N HIS A 280 0.18 5.90 -5.57
CA HIS A 280 1.09 5.49 -6.65
C HIS A 280 0.51 4.30 -7.43
N GLY A 281 -0.04 3.29 -6.74
CA GLY A 281 -0.72 2.18 -7.40
C GLY A 281 -1.90 2.64 -8.26
N ILE A 282 -2.69 3.60 -7.75
CA ILE A 282 -3.78 4.22 -8.52
C ILE A 282 -3.23 4.95 -9.75
N ALA A 283 -2.17 5.77 -9.59
CA ALA A 283 -1.58 6.51 -10.70
C ALA A 283 -1.02 5.58 -11.79
N GLU A 284 -0.30 4.52 -11.41
CA GLU A 284 0.22 3.51 -12.36
C GLU A 284 -0.90 2.75 -13.07
N THR A 285 -2.06 2.57 -12.42
CA THR A 285 -3.22 1.89 -13.02
C THR A 285 -3.91 2.77 -14.05
N VAL A 286 -3.84 4.10 -13.89
CA VAL A 286 -4.48 5.07 -14.80
C VAL A 286 -3.60 5.37 -16.02
N ASN A 287 -2.27 5.27 -15.89
CA ASN A 287 -1.31 5.52 -16.97
C ASN A 287 -1.15 4.33 -17.90
#